data_5e7fc434c2fec648f997f4db2ade5753
#
_entry.id   5e7fc434c2fec648f997f4db2ade5753
#
_cell.length_a   1.000
_cell.length_b   1.000
_cell.length_c   1.000
_cell.angle_alpha   90.00
_cell.angle_beta   90.00
_cell.angle_gamma   90.00
#
_symmetry.space_group_name_H-M   'P 1'
#
loop_
_entity.id
_entity.type
_entity.pdbx_description
1 polymer ?
#
loop_
_entity_poly.entity_id
_entity_poly.type
_entity_poly.pdbx_seq_one_letter_code
_entity_poly.pdbx_strand_id
1 'polypeptide(L)'
;MNYNKKSVEDIDVAGKRVLCRCDFNVPTKDGKITSDKRIVAALPTIQYLVKHNARVILCSHMGKPKGEVKPELSLQVVADRLSELLGQPVKMAKDVVGESAQALAASLKDGEVMLLENTRFEKGETKNDPELSKKLASMADIFVNDAFGTAHRAHASTAGVADDLPAVCGYLVQKEVSIMGKALADPERPFVAILGGAKVSDKLNVINNLLEKVDTLIIGGGMAYTFVAAKGYGIGKSLFDAEKVDYCKDMMKKAEEKGVKLLLPIDTVVAADFPNPIDAPVDVETVDVTAIPADKEGLDIGEKTRALFADAIKNAKTVVWNGPMGVFENPTLAKGTIAVAQALADSDAVTIVGGGDSAAACEQLGFADKITHISTGGGASLEFLEGLELPGIACLQDK
;
A
#
# COMPACT_ATOMS: atom_id res chain seq x y z
N MET A 1 -2.63 -6.23 -17.51
CA MET A 1 -1.56 -5.22 -17.32
C MET A 1 -0.20 -5.88 -17.52
N ASN A 2 0.73 -5.22 -18.21
CA ASN A 2 2.10 -5.69 -18.28
C ASN A 2 2.87 -5.24 -17.03
N TYR A 3 3.42 -6.19 -16.29
CA TYR A 3 4.16 -5.93 -15.06
C TYR A 3 5.68 -5.81 -15.29
N ASN A 4 6.15 -6.10 -16.50
CA ASN A 4 7.58 -6.01 -16.85
C ASN A 4 7.89 -4.63 -17.43
N LYS A 5 8.20 -3.69 -16.54
CA LYS A 5 8.45 -2.29 -16.88
C LYS A 5 9.94 -1.97 -16.90
N LYS A 6 10.33 -1.04 -17.76
CA LYS A 6 11.68 -0.48 -17.74
C LYS A 6 11.91 0.29 -16.44
N SER A 7 13.13 0.14 -15.90
CA SER A 7 13.58 0.87 -14.72
C SER A 7 14.63 1.92 -15.08
N VAL A 8 15.11 2.64 -14.08
CA VAL A 8 16.21 3.60 -14.23
C VAL A 8 17.48 2.98 -14.83
N GLU A 9 17.66 1.67 -14.70
CA GLU A 9 18.81 0.94 -15.27
C GLU A 9 18.66 0.67 -16.77
N ASP A 10 17.46 0.78 -17.31
CA ASP A 10 17.13 0.49 -18.70
C ASP A 10 17.17 1.72 -19.62
N ILE A 11 17.56 2.88 -19.10
CA ILE A 11 17.63 4.12 -19.84
C ILE A 11 18.91 4.89 -19.47
N ASP A 12 19.50 5.59 -20.43
CA ASP A 12 20.68 6.43 -20.19
C ASP A 12 20.28 7.74 -19.52
N VAL A 13 20.71 7.92 -18.28
CA VAL A 13 20.38 9.11 -17.47
C VAL A 13 21.54 10.13 -17.40
N ALA A 14 22.74 9.77 -17.88
CA ALA A 14 23.93 10.61 -17.76
C ALA A 14 23.75 11.97 -18.48
N GLY A 15 23.94 13.05 -17.74
CA GLY A 15 23.77 14.41 -18.26
C GLY A 15 22.34 14.81 -18.56
N LYS A 16 21.36 13.95 -18.25
CA LYS A 16 19.95 14.21 -18.49
C LYS A 16 19.28 14.82 -17.26
N ARG A 17 18.32 15.69 -17.51
CA ARG A 17 17.43 16.18 -16.44
C ARG A 17 16.34 15.14 -16.20
N VAL A 18 16.34 14.58 -15.02
CA VAL A 18 15.42 13.49 -14.64
C VAL A 18 14.44 14.01 -13.63
N LEU A 19 13.16 14.04 -13.99
CA LEU A 19 12.07 14.33 -13.08
C LEU A 19 11.68 13.00 -12.38
N CYS A 20 11.99 12.92 -11.09
CA CYS A 20 11.73 11.72 -10.28
C CYS A 20 10.59 12.00 -9.29
N ARG A 21 9.46 11.32 -9.50
CA ARG A 21 8.31 11.41 -8.60
C ARG A 21 8.49 10.45 -7.42
N CYS A 22 8.68 11.01 -6.26
CA CYS A 22 8.84 10.29 -5.00
C CYS A 22 7.56 10.39 -4.15
N ASP A 23 7.51 9.62 -3.08
CA ASP A 23 6.52 9.77 -2.02
C ASP A 23 7.21 10.32 -0.77
N PHE A 24 7.12 11.63 -0.61
CA PHE A 24 7.63 12.37 0.54
C PHE A 24 6.50 12.87 1.44
N ASN A 25 5.32 12.24 1.35
CA ASN A 25 4.19 12.55 2.22
C ASN A 25 4.46 11.99 3.62
N VAL A 26 5.35 12.65 4.33
CA VAL A 26 5.80 12.24 5.66
C VAL A 26 4.96 12.86 6.77
N PRO A 27 4.78 12.16 7.92
CA PRO A 27 4.10 12.75 9.05
C PRO A 27 4.97 13.82 9.70
N THR A 28 4.34 14.92 10.10
CA THR A 28 4.99 16.02 10.80
C THR A 28 4.23 16.40 12.06
N LYS A 29 4.95 16.93 13.04
CA LYS A 29 4.39 17.50 14.27
C LYS A 29 5.20 18.74 14.62
N ASP A 30 4.51 19.88 14.83
CA ASP A 30 5.15 21.15 15.15
C ASP A 30 6.26 21.54 14.15
N GLY A 31 6.00 21.31 12.86
CA GLY A 31 6.93 21.63 11.79
C GLY A 31 8.12 20.69 11.65
N LYS A 32 8.13 19.57 12.38
CA LYS A 32 9.22 18.59 12.36
C LYS A 32 8.72 17.24 11.85
N ILE A 33 9.57 16.58 11.07
CA ILE A 33 9.30 15.22 10.57
C ILE A 33 9.34 14.24 11.77
N THR A 34 8.28 13.45 11.94
CA THR A 34 8.20 12.43 12.99
C THR A 34 8.62 11.05 12.50
N SER A 35 8.61 10.81 11.20
CA SER A 35 9.14 9.59 10.57
C SER A 35 9.69 9.94 9.19
N ASP A 36 10.92 9.57 8.92
CA ASP A 36 11.59 9.77 7.64
C ASP A 36 11.64 8.50 6.77
N LYS A 37 10.88 7.46 7.13
CA LYS A 37 10.90 6.17 6.43
C LYS A 37 10.71 6.29 4.93
N ARG A 38 9.78 7.13 4.48
CA ARG A 38 9.51 7.33 3.04
C ARG A 38 10.66 8.02 2.33
N ILE A 39 11.33 8.94 3.00
CA ILE A 39 12.51 9.63 2.46
C ILE A 39 13.65 8.63 2.31
N VAL A 40 13.91 7.84 3.35
CA VAL A 40 14.95 6.80 3.34
C VAL A 40 14.68 5.77 2.24
N ALA A 41 13.43 5.38 2.07
CA ALA A 41 13.02 4.42 1.04
C ALA A 41 13.27 4.94 -0.40
N ALA A 42 13.27 6.24 -0.62
CA ALA A 42 13.57 6.84 -1.92
C ALA A 42 15.07 6.95 -2.23
N LEU A 43 15.93 6.81 -1.23
CA LEU A 43 17.38 7.00 -1.40
C LEU A 43 18.02 6.10 -2.47
N PRO A 44 17.71 4.80 -2.59
CA PRO A 44 18.35 3.96 -3.60
C PRO A 44 18.19 4.51 -5.02
N THR A 45 16.99 4.95 -5.40
CA THR A 45 16.74 5.53 -6.72
C THR A 45 17.46 6.86 -6.88
N ILE A 46 17.40 7.74 -5.89
CA ILE A 46 18.07 9.05 -5.94
C ILE A 46 19.58 8.88 -6.02
N GLN A 47 20.15 8.00 -5.21
CA GLN A 47 21.60 7.71 -5.21
C GLN A 47 22.06 7.11 -6.54
N TYR A 48 21.28 6.24 -7.14
CA TYR A 48 21.56 5.71 -8.47
C TYR A 48 21.66 6.84 -9.49
N LEU A 49 20.68 7.74 -9.51
CA LEU A 49 20.64 8.86 -10.45
C LEU A 49 21.84 9.81 -10.25
N VAL A 50 22.17 10.14 -9.00
CA VAL A 50 23.33 10.97 -8.67
C VAL A 50 24.63 10.31 -9.12
N LYS A 51 24.82 9.03 -8.81
CA LYS A 51 26.01 8.26 -9.17
C LYS A 51 26.21 8.15 -10.68
N HIS A 52 25.12 8.14 -11.45
CA HIS A 52 25.15 8.04 -12.90
C HIS A 52 25.09 9.41 -13.60
N ASN A 53 25.43 10.47 -12.88
CA ASN A 53 25.56 11.83 -13.41
C ASN A 53 24.28 12.42 -14.00
N ALA A 54 23.11 12.02 -13.48
CA ALA A 54 21.85 12.67 -13.82
C ALA A 54 21.76 14.03 -13.14
N ARG A 55 20.95 14.92 -13.71
CA ARG A 55 20.51 16.18 -13.10
C ARG A 55 19.14 15.90 -12.50
N VAL A 56 19.04 15.80 -11.18
CA VAL A 56 17.91 15.19 -10.49
C VAL A 56 16.92 16.25 -10.03
N ILE A 57 15.70 16.18 -10.55
CA ILE A 57 14.57 17.03 -10.16
C ILE A 57 13.56 16.16 -9.44
N LEU A 58 13.47 16.28 -8.12
CA LEU A 58 12.53 15.53 -7.30
C LEU A 58 11.21 16.27 -7.17
N CYS A 59 10.12 15.54 -7.15
CA CYS A 59 8.79 16.07 -6.85
C CYS A 59 7.98 15.11 -6.00
N SER A 60 7.09 15.65 -5.21
CA SER A 60 6.15 14.92 -4.36
C SER A 60 5.01 15.82 -3.93
N HIS A 61 3.96 15.18 -3.44
CA HIS A 61 2.93 15.86 -2.66
C HIS A 61 3.21 15.70 -1.15
N MET A 62 2.55 16.51 -0.34
CA MET A 62 2.45 16.36 1.11
C MET A 62 1.09 16.86 1.59
N GLY A 63 0.35 16.01 2.31
CA GLY A 63 -0.98 16.36 2.81
C GLY A 63 -2.01 16.66 1.72
N LYS A 64 -2.99 17.49 2.08
CA LYS A 64 -4.13 17.84 1.22
C LYS A 64 -4.34 19.37 1.15
N PRO A 65 -3.44 20.12 0.53
CA PRO A 65 -3.55 21.59 0.44
C PRO A 65 -4.64 22.08 -0.53
N LYS A 66 -5.19 21.19 -1.37
CA LYS A 66 -6.31 21.47 -2.28
C LYS A 66 -6.04 22.61 -3.30
N GLY A 67 -4.84 22.64 -3.86
CA GLY A 67 -4.46 23.61 -4.88
C GLY A 67 -4.13 24.98 -4.36
N GLU A 68 -3.81 25.09 -3.07
CA GLU A 68 -3.40 26.33 -2.42
C GLU A 68 -2.03 26.18 -1.77
N VAL A 69 -1.27 27.26 -1.75
CA VAL A 69 0.02 27.28 -1.04
C VAL A 69 -0.25 27.34 0.47
N LYS A 70 0.20 26.31 1.18
CA LYS A 70 0.11 26.23 2.64
C LYS A 70 1.50 26.01 3.22
N PRO A 71 2.07 27.02 3.91
CA PRO A 71 3.44 26.93 4.44
C PRO A 71 3.71 25.69 5.30
N GLU A 72 2.71 25.25 6.07
CA GLU A 72 2.81 24.05 6.91
C GLU A 72 2.93 22.74 6.12
N LEU A 73 2.60 22.76 4.83
CA LEU A 73 2.71 21.64 3.92
C LEU A 73 3.84 21.81 2.88
N SER A 74 4.75 22.75 3.11
CA SER A 74 5.94 22.92 2.29
C SER A 74 6.87 21.71 2.41
N LEU A 75 7.52 21.35 1.31
CA LEU A 75 8.53 20.27 1.29
C LEU A 75 9.91 20.74 1.76
N GLN A 76 10.07 21.96 2.28
CA GLN A 76 11.36 22.45 2.76
C GLN A 76 11.98 21.53 3.83
N VAL A 77 11.15 21.03 4.75
CA VAL A 77 11.62 20.08 5.79
C VAL A 77 12.14 18.77 5.18
N VAL A 78 11.56 18.34 4.07
CA VAL A 78 12.01 17.17 3.33
C VAL A 78 13.35 17.44 2.63
N ALA A 79 13.51 18.60 2.00
CA ALA A 79 14.76 19.00 1.38
C ALA A 79 15.91 19.03 2.38
N ASP A 80 15.66 19.57 3.58
CA ASP A 80 16.65 19.64 4.64
C ASP A 80 17.09 18.25 5.12
N ARG A 81 16.10 17.37 5.35
CA ARG A 81 16.38 15.98 5.79
C ARG A 81 17.07 15.18 4.69
N LEU A 82 16.64 15.33 3.47
CA LEU A 82 17.23 14.64 2.32
C LEU A 82 18.69 15.07 2.09
N SER A 83 18.98 16.37 2.29
CA SER A 83 20.36 16.89 2.22
C SER A 83 21.29 16.20 3.22
N GLU A 84 20.80 15.99 4.44
CA GLU A 84 21.57 15.26 5.48
C GLU A 84 21.81 13.80 5.06
N LEU A 85 20.77 13.13 4.58
CA LEU A 85 20.83 11.71 4.20
C LEU A 85 21.70 11.47 2.97
N LEU A 86 21.67 12.37 1.98
CA LEU A 86 22.50 12.28 0.77
C LEU A 86 23.94 12.74 0.98
N GLY A 87 24.20 13.52 2.04
CA GLY A 87 25.50 14.12 2.25
C GLY A 87 25.88 15.19 1.23
N GLN A 88 24.89 15.76 0.55
CA GLN A 88 25.05 16.86 -0.40
C GLN A 88 23.82 17.78 -0.38
N PRO A 89 23.94 19.05 -0.80
CA PRO A 89 22.80 19.96 -0.83
C PRO A 89 21.69 19.49 -1.75
N VAL A 90 20.44 19.59 -1.30
CA VAL A 90 19.25 19.49 -2.12
C VAL A 90 18.72 20.90 -2.28
N LYS A 91 18.75 21.41 -3.51
CA LYS A 91 18.32 22.78 -3.83
C LYS A 91 16.79 22.83 -3.83
N MET A 92 16.21 23.67 -2.98
CA MET A 92 14.76 23.77 -2.86
C MET A 92 14.21 24.89 -3.76
N ALA A 93 13.28 24.53 -4.66
CA ALA A 93 12.53 25.51 -5.44
C ALA A 93 11.45 26.17 -4.56
N LYS A 94 11.07 27.40 -4.89
CA LYS A 94 10.03 28.15 -4.19
C LYS A 94 8.62 27.92 -4.75
N ASP A 95 8.53 27.21 -5.87
CA ASP A 95 7.27 26.90 -6.55
C ASP A 95 7.35 25.51 -7.20
N VAL A 96 6.30 25.11 -7.87
CA VAL A 96 6.22 23.79 -8.54
C VAL A 96 6.71 23.89 -10.00
N VAL A 97 6.15 24.81 -10.77
CA VAL A 97 6.45 24.99 -12.21
C VAL A 97 6.67 26.44 -12.60
N GLY A 98 6.83 27.31 -11.63
CA GLY A 98 7.01 28.75 -11.85
C GLY A 98 8.46 29.12 -12.16
N GLU A 99 8.74 30.41 -12.04
CA GLU A 99 10.05 30.97 -12.37
C GLU A 99 11.19 30.34 -11.55
N SER A 100 10.97 30.15 -10.25
CA SER A 100 11.98 29.55 -9.37
C SER A 100 12.35 28.14 -9.80
N ALA A 101 11.35 27.28 -10.00
CA ALA A 101 11.58 25.88 -10.42
C ALA A 101 12.26 25.80 -11.79
N GLN A 102 11.79 26.59 -12.76
CA GLN A 102 12.35 26.63 -14.12
C GLN A 102 13.82 27.05 -14.12
N ALA A 103 14.14 28.13 -13.41
CA ALA A 103 15.51 28.64 -13.34
C ALA A 103 16.44 27.68 -12.63
N LEU A 104 15.99 27.06 -11.54
CA LEU A 104 16.78 26.11 -10.77
C LEU A 104 17.04 24.84 -11.59
N ALA A 105 16.04 24.30 -12.27
CA ALA A 105 16.17 23.15 -13.15
C ALA A 105 17.18 23.39 -14.29
N ALA A 106 17.11 24.58 -14.90
CA ALA A 106 18.05 24.95 -15.96
C ALA A 106 19.50 25.08 -15.47
N SER A 107 19.71 25.41 -14.21
CA SER A 107 21.04 25.61 -13.62
C SER A 107 21.68 24.35 -13.07
N LEU A 108 20.93 23.23 -12.95
CA LEU A 108 21.46 21.99 -12.41
C LEU A 108 22.64 21.45 -13.21
N LYS A 109 23.63 20.98 -12.51
CA LYS A 109 24.80 20.26 -13.05
C LYS A 109 24.65 18.76 -12.80
N ASP A 110 25.47 17.98 -13.50
CA ASP A 110 25.47 16.52 -13.34
C ASP A 110 25.73 16.13 -11.88
N GLY A 111 24.87 15.25 -11.36
CA GLY A 111 24.93 14.78 -9.98
C GLY A 111 24.30 15.70 -8.95
N GLU A 112 23.81 16.87 -9.35
CA GLU A 112 23.09 17.76 -8.44
C GLU A 112 21.61 17.38 -8.31
N VAL A 113 21.02 17.72 -7.16
CA VAL A 113 19.66 17.38 -6.80
C VAL A 113 18.88 18.64 -6.41
N MET A 114 17.68 18.79 -6.93
CA MET A 114 16.71 19.77 -6.50
C MET A 114 15.38 19.14 -6.12
N LEU A 115 14.58 19.83 -5.34
CA LEU A 115 13.23 19.46 -4.97
C LEU A 115 12.26 20.56 -5.33
N LEU A 116 11.18 20.23 -6.05
CA LEU A 116 10.08 21.15 -6.33
C LEU A 116 9.23 21.33 -5.06
N GLU A 117 8.49 22.43 -4.99
CA GLU A 117 7.49 22.59 -3.95
C GLU A 117 6.36 21.56 -4.11
N ASN A 118 5.55 21.39 -3.06
CA ASN A 118 4.45 20.43 -2.98
C ASN A 118 3.57 20.50 -4.23
N THR A 119 3.53 19.42 -5.00
CA THR A 119 2.80 19.38 -6.28
C THR A 119 1.32 19.70 -6.11
N ARG A 120 0.73 19.40 -4.95
CA ARG A 120 -0.68 19.68 -4.64
C ARG A 120 -0.95 21.14 -4.28
N PHE A 121 0.06 22.00 -4.28
CA PHE A 121 -0.15 23.45 -4.29
C PHE A 121 -0.73 23.93 -5.62
N GLU A 122 -0.54 23.13 -6.68
CA GLU A 122 -1.12 23.40 -7.99
C GLU A 122 -2.52 22.76 -8.12
N LYS A 123 -3.49 23.56 -8.57
CA LYS A 123 -4.88 23.09 -8.75
C LYS A 123 -5.02 21.96 -9.77
N GLY A 124 -4.13 21.93 -10.76
CA GLY A 124 -4.15 20.93 -11.83
C GLY A 124 -3.57 19.57 -11.45
N GLU A 125 -2.89 19.44 -10.32
CA GLU A 125 -2.21 18.19 -9.95
C GLU A 125 -3.19 17.00 -9.87
N THR A 126 -4.19 17.10 -8.99
CA THR A 126 -5.14 15.99 -8.78
C THR A 126 -6.14 15.82 -9.92
N LYS A 127 -6.25 16.82 -10.80
CA LYS A 127 -7.10 16.79 -11.99
C LYS A 127 -6.38 16.22 -13.20
N ASN A 128 -5.10 15.90 -13.07
CA ASN A 128 -4.25 15.50 -14.19
C ASN A 128 -4.31 16.52 -15.35
N ASP A 129 -4.19 17.79 -15.02
CA ASP A 129 -4.28 18.87 -16.00
C ASP A 129 -3.12 18.79 -17.00
N PRO A 130 -3.39 18.68 -18.31
CA PRO A 130 -2.35 18.60 -19.34
C PRO A 130 -1.40 19.80 -19.37
N GLU A 131 -1.85 21.01 -19.04
CA GLU A 131 -0.99 22.20 -18.99
C GLU A 131 0.05 22.08 -17.87
N LEU A 132 -0.36 21.60 -16.69
CA LEU A 132 0.56 21.37 -15.58
C LEU A 132 1.55 20.25 -15.93
N SER A 133 1.08 19.16 -16.50
CA SER A 133 1.93 18.05 -16.94
C SER A 133 2.98 18.51 -17.94
N LYS A 134 2.60 19.35 -18.92
CA LYS A 134 3.54 19.90 -19.91
C LYS A 134 4.58 20.81 -19.27
N LYS A 135 4.18 21.64 -18.30
CA LYS A 135 5.12 22.50 -17.57
C LYS A 135 6.13 21.69 -16.77
N LEU A 136 5.67 20.62 -16.09
CA LEU A 136 6.56 19.68 -15.41
C LEU A 136 7.51 19.01 -16.41
N ALA A 137 6.99 18.50 -17.50
CA ALA A 137 7.78 17.84 -18.54
C ALA A 137 8.79 18.77 -19.21
N SER A 138 8.48 20.05 -19.33
CA SER A 138 9.38 21.04 -19.95
C SER A 138 10.69 21.20 -19.19
N MET A 139 10.75 20.86 -17.93
CA MET A 139 11.95 20.95 -17.09
C MET A 139 12.88 19.74 -17.21
N ALA A 140 12.45 18.66 -17.86
CA ALA A 140 13.18 17.41 -17.82
C ALA A 140 13.25 16.70 -19.18
N ASP A 141 14.09 15.70 -19.26
CA ASP A 141 14.28 14.84 -20.44
C ASP A 141 13.71 13.44 -20.23
N ILE A 142 13.60 13.02 -18.97
CA ILE A 142 13.16 11.68 -18.57
C ILE A 142 12.28 11.81 -17.33
N PHE A 143 11.22 11.00 -17.27
CA PHE A 143 10.39 10.84 -16.08
C PHE A 143 10.63 9.50 -15.39
N VAL A 144 10.83 9.53 -14.08
CA VAL A 144 10.95 8.34 -13.23
C VAL A 144 9.83 8.37 -12.20
N ASN A 145 8.99 7.32 -12.17
CA ASN A 145 8.01 7.14 -11.11
C ASN A 145 8.55 6.17 -10.05
N ASP A 146 8.79 6.69 -8.86
CA ASP A 146 9.22 5.91 -7.69
C ASP A 146 8.21 5.96 -6.54
N ALA A 147 6.99 6.41 -6.81
CA ALA A 147 5.92 6.62 -5.85
C ALA A 147 4.78 5.61 -6.05
N PHE A 148 4.98 4.37 -5.60
CA PHE A 148 3.95 3.33 -5.74
C PHE A 148 2.65 3.68 -5.01
N GLY A 149 2.74 4.30 -3.83
CA GLY A 149 1.57 4.66 -3.01
C GLY A 149 0.57 5.61 -3.68
N THR A 150 0.99 6.33 -4.71
CA THR A 150 0.13 7.23 -5.50
C THR A 150 -0.11 6.75 -6.93
N ALA A 151 0.41 5.58 -7.29
CA ALA A 151 0.36 5.06 -8.66
C ALA A 151 -1.06 4.67 -9.11
N HIS A 152 -1.99 4.49 -8.19
CA HIS A 152 -3.40 4.20 -8.48
C HIS A 152 -4.19 5.42 -8.93
N ARG A 153 -3.62 6.62 -8.83
CA ARG A 153 -4.27 7.89 -9.19
C ARG A 153 -3.60 8.53 -10.40
N ALA A 154 -4.39 8.90 -11.40
CA ALA A 154 -3.92 9.64 -12.55
C ALA A 154 -3.80 11.13 -12.19
N HIS A 155 -2.68 11.51 -11.57
CA HIS A 155 -2.33 12.90 -11.28
C HIS A 155 -1.30 13.41 -12.29
N ALA A 156 -1.13 14.73 -12.39
CA ALA A 156 -0.17 15.31 -13.34
C ALA A 156 1.26 14.77 -13.10
N SER A 157 1.71 14.75 -11.85
CA SER A 157 3.07 14.31 -11.51
C SER A 157 3.25 12.78 -11.43
N THR A 158 2.17 11.99 -11.46
CA THR A 158 2.26 10.52 -11.38
C THR A 158 2.02 9.82 -12.71
N ALA A 159 1.21 10.41 -13.59
CA ALA A 159 0.84 9.81 -14.87
C ALA A 159 0.92 10.79 -16.05
N GLY A 160 0.39 12.00 -15.90
CA GLY A 160 0.30 12.96 -17.01
C GLY A 160 1.63 13.32 -17.63
N VAL A 161 2.69 13.45 -16.84
CA VAL A 161 4.05 13.75 -17.32
C VAL A 161 4.56 12.72 -18.33
N ALA A 162 4.12 11.47 -18.20
CA ALA A 162 4.53 10.39 -19.11
C ALA A 162 4.00 10.55 -20.56
N ASP A 163 3.02 11.43 -20.76
CA ASP A 163 2.53 11.74 -22.10
C ASP A 163 3.58 12.54 -22.92
N ASP A 164 4.47 13.23 -22.24
CA ASP A 164 5.44 14.16 -22.88
C ASP A 164 6.90 13.73 -22.69
N LEU A 165 7.19 12.75 -21.86
CA LEU A 165 8.55 12.26 -21.56
C LEU A 165 8.64 10.74 -21.63
N PRO A 166 9.80 10.19 -22.01
CA PRO A 166 10.09 8.77 -21.74
C PRO A 166 9.95 8.50 -20.24
N ALA A 167 9.23 7.45 -19.89
CA ALA A 167 8.88 7.16 -18.49
C ALA A 167 9.33 5.76 -18.10
N VAL A 168 10.06 5.66 -16.99
CA VAL A 168 10.52 4.40 -16.40
C VAL A 168 10.25 4.39 -14.90
N CYS A 169 10.37 3.24 -14.26
CA CYS A 169 10.20 3.16 -12.82
C CYS A 169 11.52 3.29 -12.04
N GLY A 170 11.42 3.79 -10.82
CA GLY A 170 12.48 3.68 -9.82
C GLY A 170 12.46 2.31 -9.14
N TYR A 171 13.40 2.09 -8.23
CA TYR A 171 13.57 0.80 -7.55
C TYR A 171 12.39 0.42 -6.66
N LEU A 172 11.74 1.38 -5.99
CA LEU A 172 10.55 1.10 -5.17
C LEU A 172 9.41 0.55 -6.01
N VAL A 173 9.07 1.24 -7.09
CA VAL A 173 8.01 0.81 -8.01
C VAL A 173 8.39 -0.52 -8.67
N GLN A 174 9.63 -0.68 -9.08
CA GLN A 174 10.12 -1.93 -9.69
C GLN A 174 9.91 -3.12 -8.75
N LYS A 175 10.29 -2.98 -7.49
CA LYS A 175 10.13 -4.03 -6.47
C LYS A 175 8.66 -4.39 -6.26
N GLU A 176 7.80 -3.38 -6.09
CA GLU A 176 6.37 -3.57 -5.89
C GLU A 176 5.72 -4.31 -7.06
N VAL A 177 5.98 -3.82 -8.27
CA VAL A 177 5.36 -4.36 -9.49
C VAL A 177 5.89 -5.76 -9.81
N SER A 178 7.18 -6.02 -9.64
CA SER A 178 7.75 -7.35 -9.95
C SER A 178 7.28 -8.41 -8.96
N ILE A 179 7.25 -8.11 -7.66
CA ILE A 179 6.84 -9.09 -6.64
C ILE A 179 5.32 -9.33 -6.69
N MET A 180 4.52 -8.27 -6.65
CA MET A 180 3.06 -8.39 -6.67
C MET A 180 2.54 -8.84 -8.02
N GLY A 181 3.16 -8.38 -9.10
CA GLY A 181 2.80 -8.79 -10.46
C GLY A 181 3.03 -10.28 -10.69
N LYS A 182 4.16 -10.82 -10.25
CA LYS A 182 4.44 -12.25 -10.32
C LYS A 182 3.43 -13.06 -9.49
N ALA A 183 3.15 -12.61 -8.26
CA ALA A 183 2.19 -13.28 -7.39
C ALA A 183 0.79 -13.39 -8.01
N LEU A 184 0.35 -12.36 -8.74
CA LEU A 184 -0.97 -12.37 -9.38
C LEU A 184 -1.00 -13.05 -10.74
N ALA A 185 0.08 -12.97 -11.52
CA ALA A 185 0.12 -13.51 -12.89
C ALA A 185 0.61 -14.97 -12.96
N ASP A 186 1.62 -15.31 -12.17
CA ASP A 186 2.26 -16.64 -12.20
C ASP A 186 2.78 -17.02 -10.79
N PRO A 187 1.88 -17.22 -9.82
CA PRO A 187 2.29 -17.57 -8.45
C PRO A 187 2.83 -18.99 -8.37
N GLU A 188 3.82 -19.20 -7.52
CA GLU A 188 4.14 -20.56 -7.07
C GLU A 188 3.02 -21.05 -6.16
N ARG A 189 2.53 -22.27 -6.44
CA ARG A 189 1.39 -22.83 -5.73
C ARG A 189 1.81 -23.87 -4.67
N PRO A 190 1.08 -24.00 -3.57
CA PRO A 190 -0.23 -23.39 -3.27
C PRO A 190 -0.15 -21.88 -3.05
N PHE A 191 -1.11 -21.16 -3.60
CA PHE A 191 -1.28 -19.72 -3.43
C PHE A 191 -2.41 -19.47 -2.43
N VAL A 192 -2.08 -18.83 -1.31
CA VAL A 192 -3.02 -18.49 -0.23
C VAL A 192 -3.15 -16.97 -0.14
N ALA A 193 -4.38 -16.48 -0.15
CA ALA A 193 -4.66 -15.08 0.14
C ALA A 193 -5.38 -14.98 1.49
N ILE A 194 -5.05 -13.96 2.26
CA ILE A 194 -5.64 -13.68 3.57
C ILE A 194 -6.17 -12.27 3.55
N LEU A 195 -7.47 -12.12 3.76
CA LEU A 195 -8.15 -10.84 3.82
C LEU A 195 -8.77 -10.63 5.18
N GLY A 196 -8.56 -9.45 5.73
CA GLY A 196 -9.18 -9.00 6.97
C GLY A 196 -9.62 -7.56 6.86
N GLY A 197 -9.94 -6.95 7.99
CA GLY A 197 -10.43 -5.59 8.05
C GLY A 197 -11.86 -5.52 8.54
N ALA A 198 -12.43 -4.29 8.59
CA ALA A 198 -13.69 -4.05 9.27
C ALA A 198 -14.92 -4.46 8.44
N LYS A 199 -14.94 -4.14 7.15
CA LYS A 199 -16.14 -4.28 6.31
C LYS A 199 -15.87 -5.02 5.02
N VAL A 200 -16.78 -5.93 4.64
CA VAL A 200 -16.71 -6.65 3.37
C VAL A 200 -16.84 -5.70 2.18
N SER A 201 -17.60 -4.61 2.30
CA SER A 201 -17.76 -3.60 1.24
C SER A 201 -16.45 -2.96 0.80
N ASP A 202 -15.44 -2.92 1.67
CA ASP A 202 -14.12 -2.37 1.36
C ASP A 202 -13.26 -3.32 0.52
N LYS A 203 -13.65 -4.60 0.41
CA LYS A 203 -12.85 -5.67 -0.21
C LYS A 203 -13.58 -6.43 -1.32
N LEU A 204 -14.72 -5.91 -1.82
CA LEU A 204 -15.56 -6.63 -2.79
C LEU A 204 -14.79 -7.09 -4.02
N ASN A 205 -14.10 -6.18 -4.68
CA ASN A 205 -13.38 -6.48 -5.91
C ASN A 205 -12.13 -7.32 -5.66
N VAL A 206 -11.50 -7.14 -4.50
CA VAL A 206 -10.34 -7.95 -4.09
C VAL A 206 -10.74 -9.41 -3.92
N ILE A 207 -11.83 -9.67 -3.19
CA ILE A 207 -12.36 -11.02 -2.99
C ILE A 207 -12.66 -11.66 -4.34
N ASN A 208 -13.42 -10.97 -5.18
CA ASN A 208 -13.82 -11.48 -6.48
C ASN A 208 -12.63 -11.79 -7.39
N ASN A 209 -11.64 -10.91 -7.43
CA ASN A 209 -10.44 -11.11 -8.25
C ASN A 209 -9.56 -12.25 -7.71
N LEU A 210 -9.35 -12.31 -6.40
CA LEU A 210 -8.51 -13.34 -5.79
C LEU A 210 -9.11 -14.73 -5.92
N LEU A 211 -10.44 -14.87 -5.90
CA LEU A 211 -11.10 -16.17 -6.13
C LEU A 211 -10.79 -16.76 -7.51
N GLU A 212 -10.43 -15.92 -8.48
CA GLU A 212 -9.98 -16.39 -9.81
C GLU A 212 -8.55 -16.92 -9.81
N LYS A 213 -7.76 -16.65 -8.75
CA LYS A 213 -6.30 -16.83 -8.78
C LYS A 213 -5.77 -17.75 -7.71
N VAL A 214 -6.41 -17.83 -6.54
CA VAL A 214 -5.84 -18.53 -5.37
C VAL A 214 -6.33 -19.97 -5.26
N ASP A 215 -5.57 -20.77 -4.52
CA ASP A 215 -5.98 -22.11 -4.11
C ASP A 215 -6.79 -22.07 -2.82
N THR A 216 -6.46 -21.13 -1.93
CA THR A 216 -7.15 -20.93 -0.65
C THR A 216 -7.34 -19.43 -0.40
N LEU A 217 -8.54 -19.05 0.01
CA LEU A 217 -8.85 -17.69 0.45
C LEU A 217 -9.28 -17.74 1.92
N ILE A 218 -8.57 -17.01 2.77
CA ILE A 218 -8.84 -16.89 4.20
C ILE A 218 -9.48 -15.54 4.46
N ILE A 219 -10.63 -15.53 5.12
CA ILE A 219 -11.36 -14.33 5.51
C ILE A 219 -11.36 -14.21 7.04
N GLY A 220 -10.87 -13.11 7.56
CA GLY A 220 -10.88 -12.79 8.99
C GLY A 220 -11.32 -11.34 9.23
N GLY A 221 -11.14 -10.88 10.47
CA GLY A 221 -11.54 -9.52 10.86
C GLY A 221 -13.03 -9.31 10.92
N GLY A 222 -13.44 -8.07 11.05
CA GLY A 222 -14.86 -7.69 11.16
C GLY A 222 -15.69 -8.08 9.94
N MET A 223 -15.07 -8.08 8.76
CA MET A 223 -15.75 -8.49 7.53
C MET A 223 -16.23 -9.95 7.52
N ALA A 224 -15.62 -10.81 8.32
CA ALA A 224 -15.99 -12.23 8.39
C ALA A 224 -17.41 -12.44 8.94
N TYR A 225 -17.91 -11.55 9.79
CA TYR A 225 -19.23 -11.70 10.40
C TYR A 225 -20.37 -11.55 9.39
N THR A 226 -20.20 -10.80 8.33
CA THR A 226 -21.18 -10.75 7.25
C THR A 226 -21.26 -12.11 6.52
N PHE A 227 -20.15 -12.81 6.35
CA PHE A 227 -20.14 -14.19 5.85
C PHE A 227 -20.82 -15.16 6.80
N VAL A 228 -20.57 -15.03 8.11
CA VAL A 228 -21.23 -15.86 9.14
C VAL A 228 -22.75 -15.66 9.10
N ALA A 229 -23.19 -14.39 9.03
CA ALA A 229 -24.61 -14.05 8.88
C ALA A 229 -25.20 -14.61 7.59
N ALA A 230 -24.43 -14.58 6.50
CA ALA A 230 -24.87 -15.16 5.21
C ALA A 230 -25.11 -16.67 5.30
N LYS A 231 -24.45 -17.36 6.22
CA LYS A 231 -24.70 -18.78 6.51
C LYS A 231 -25.93 -19.02 7.39
N GLY A 232 -26.57 -17.95 7.85
CA GLY A 232 -27.79 -18.04 8.66
C GLY A 232 -27.58 -17.97 10.18
N TYR A 233 -26.38 -17.66 10.65
CA TYR A 233 -26.08 -17.56 12.07
C TYR A 233 -26.24 -16.13 12.60
N GLY A 234 -26.63 -16.00 13.86
CA GLY A 234 -26.62 -14.71 14.55
C GLY A 234 -25.20 -14.26 14.88
N ILE A 235 -24.95 -12.96 14.79
CA ILE A 235 -23.63 -12.36 15.02
C ILE A 235 -23.62 -11.34 16.17
N GLY A 236 -24.71 -11.23 16.92
CA GLY A 236 -24.85 -10.30 18.03
C GLY A 236 -24.67 -8.85 17.58
N LYS A 237 -23.80 -8.11 18.28
CA LYS A 237 -23.46 -6.71 17.98
C LYS A 237 -22.25 -6.57 17.05
N SER A 238 -21.75 -7.67 16.47
CA SER A 238 -20.59 -7.66 15.58
C SER A 238 -20.80 -6.76 14.35
N LEU A 239 -19.71 -6.29 13.76
CA LEU A 239 -19.76 -5.53 12.52
C LEU A 239 -20.53 -6.32 11.45
N PHE A 240 -21.45 -5.65 10.79
CA PHE A 240 -22.36 -6.27 9.86
C PHE A 240 -22.69 -5.34 8.69
N ASP A 241 -22.48 -5.85 7.49
CA ASP A 241 -22.84 -5.17 6.26
C ASP A 241 -24.07 -5.85 5.65
N ALA A 242 -25.24 -5.45 6.11
CA ALA A 242 -26.52 -6.09 5.76
C ALA A 242 -26.80 -6.12 4.25
N GLU A 243 -26.32 -5.09 3.52
CA GLU A 243 -26.51 -4.98 2.08
C GLU A 243 -25.62 -5.95 1.28
N LYS A 244 -24.65 -6.58 1.94
CA LYS A 244 -23.66 -7.46 1.30
C LYS A 244 -23.83 -8.95 1.63
N VAL A 245 -24.90 -9.32 2.30
CA VAL A 245 -25.19 -10.73 2.62
C VAL A 245 -25.29 -11.57 1.35
N ASP A 246 -26.05 -11.10 0.34
CA ASP A 246 -26.19 -11.82 -0.92
C ASP A 246 -24.85 -11.90 -1.68
N TYR A 247 -24.06 -10.85 -1.66
CA TYR A 247 -22.69 -10.86 -2.19
C TYR A 247 -21.84 -11.94 -1.52
N CYS A 248 -21.88 -12.05 -0.19
CA CYS A 248 -21.14 -13.09 0.53
C CYS A 248 -21.58 -14.50 0.13
N LYS A 249 -22.89 -14.71 -0.04
CA LYS A 249 -23.42 -15.99 -0.55
C LYS A 249 -22.88 -16.30 -1.95
N ASP A 250 -22.87 -15.30 -2.84
CA ASP A 250 -22.36 -15.44 -4.19
C ASP A 250 -20.86 -15.76 -4.21
N MET A 251 -20.07 -15.15 -3.31
CA MET A 251 -18.63 -15.43 -3.21
C MET A 251 -18.34 -16.82 -2.66
N MET A 252 -19.12 -17.28 -1.68
CA MET A 252 -19.02 -18.67 -1.20
C MET A 252 -19.33 -19.68 -2.29
N LYS A 253 -20.36 -19.41 -3.10
CA LYS A 253 -20.72 -20.24 -4.25
C LYS A 253 -19.64 -20.22 -5.34
N LYS A 254 -19.12 -19.04 -5.65
CA LYS A 254 -18.04 -18.88 -6.62
C LYS A 254 -16.79 -19.65 -6.19
N ALA A 255 -16.42 -19.59 -4.92
CA ALA A 255 -15.29 -20.33 -4.38
C ALA A 255 -15.47 -21.84 -4.61
N GLU A 256 -16.64 -22.38 -4.31
CA GLU A 256 -16.98 -23.79 -4.54
C GLU A 256 -16.88 -24.15 -6.03
N GLU A 257 -17.47 -23.35 -6.92
CA GLU A 257 -17.43 -23.57 -8.37
C GLU A 257 -16.01 -23.54 -8.95
N LYS A 258 -15.13 -22.69 -8.38
CA LYS A 258 -13.73 -22.55 -8.78
C LYS A 258 -12.79 -23.56 -8.13
N GLY A 259 -13.29 -24.37 -7.21
CA GLY A 259 -12.45 -25.28 -6.43
C GLY A 259 -11.51 -24.58 -5.44
N VAL A 260 -11.83 -23.35 -5.04
CA VAL A 260 -11.07 -22.59 -4.06
C VAL A 260 -11.55 -22.92 -2.64
N LYS A 261 -10.63 -23.24 -1.74
CA LYS A 261 -10.93 -23.36 -0.33
C LYS A 261 -11.18 -21.99 0.27
N LEU A 262 -12.42 -21.69 0.63
CA LEU A 262 -12.76 -20.48 1.38
C LEU A 262 -12.82 -20.80 2.86
N LEU A 263 -11.87 -20.30 3.65
CA LEU A 263 -11.78 -20.52 5.09
C LEU A 263 -12.33 -19.30 5.82
N LEU A 264 -13.36 -19.53 6.63
CA LEU A 264 -13.97 -18.57 7.52
C LEU A 264 -13.63 -18.91 8.97
N PRO A 265 -13.71 -17.95 9.91
CA PRO A 265 -13.56 -18.27 11.33
C PRO A 265 -14.57 -19.33 11.79
N ILE A 266 -14.13 -20.24 12.63
CA ILE A 266 -14.96 -21.27 13.29
C ILE A 266 -15.24 -20.92 14.74
N ASP A 267 -14.42 -20.08 15.34
CA ASP A 267 -14.63 -19.50 16.66
C ASP A 267 -14.19 -18.02 16.65
N THR A 268 -14.61 -17.28 17.66
CA THR A 268 -14.35 -15.85 17.76
C THR A 268 -14.24 -15.41 19.21
N VAL A 269 -13.38 -14.42 19.44
CA VAL A 269 -13.23 -13.77 20.74
C VAL A 269 -14.25 -12.63 20.79
N VAL A 270 -15.15 -12.68 21.77
CA VAL A 270 -16.24 -11.71 21.92
C VAL A 270 -16.10 -10.91 23.20
N ALA A 271 -16.62 -9.69 23.16
CA ALA A 271 -16.73 -8.77 24.30
C ALA A 271 -18.08 -8.08 24.28
N ALA A 272 -18.50 -7.56 25.44
CA ALA A 272 -19.74 -6.79 25.56
C ALA A 272 -19.65 -5.45 24.84
N ASP A 273 -18.48 -4.80 24.89
CA ASP A 273 -18.25 -3.49 24.29
C ASP A 273 -16.88 -3.41 23.63
N PHE A 274 -16.77 -2.55 22.63
CA PHE A 274 -15.50 -2.22 22.00
C PHE A 274 -14.59 -1.48 22.99
N PRO A 275 -13.30 -1.84 23.11
CA PRO A 275 -12.41 -1.17 24.04
C PRO A 275 -12.23 0.32 23.73
N ASN A 276 -12.33 1.16 24.76
CA ASN A 276 -12.12 2.60 24.65
C ASN A 276 -11.37 3.12 25.90
N PRO A 277 -10.10 3.62 25.72
CA PRO A 277 -9.36 3.68 24.45
C PRO A 277 -9.12 2.29 23.85
N ILE A 278 -8.69 2.26 22.60
CA ILE A 278 -8.58 1.00 21.83
C ILE A 278 -7.69 -0.07 22.51
N ASP A 279 -6.72 0.36 23.28
CA ASP A 279 -5.77 -0.50 24.02
C ASP A 279 -6.20 -0.77 25.47
N ALA A 280 -7.38 -0.31 25.87
CA ALA A 280 -7.90 -0.52 27.21
C ALA A 280 -8.12 -2.00 27.54
N PRO A 281 -8.00 -2.39 28.82
CA PRO A 281 -8.35 -3.74 29.25
C PRO A 281 -9.79 -4.09 28.84
N VAL A 282 -10.00 -5.30 28.35
CA VAL A 282 -11.30 -5.78 27.91
C VAL A 282 -11.52 -7.22 28.38
N ASP A 283 -12.71 -7.49 28.93
CA ASP A 283 -13.13 -8.83 29.30
C ASP A 283 -13.65 -9.56 28.08
N VAL A 284 -13.10 -10.72 27.80
CA VAL A 284 -13.41 -11.49 26.61
C VAL A 284 -13.74 -12.94 26.94
N GLU A 285 -14.49 -13.58 26.05
CA GLU A 285 -14.65 -15.03 26.01
C GLU A 285 -14.53 -15.50 24.57
N THR A 286 -14.17 -16.75 24.37
CA THR A 286 -14.13 -17.36 23.04
C THR A 286 -15.36 -18.25 22.88
N VAL A 287 -16.08 -18.03 21.78
CA VAL A 287 -17.30 -18.78 21.46
C VAL A 287 -17.20 -19.34 20.04
N ASP A 288 -17.98 -20.38 19.75
CA ASP A 288 -18.18 -20.85 18.39
C ASP A 288 -18.91 -19.76 17.59
N VAL A 289 -18.56 -19.57 16.32
CA VAL A 289 -19.20 -18.54 15.47
C VAL A 289 -20.68 -18.77 15.26
N THR A 290 -21.16 -20.00 15.50
CA THR A 290 -22.59 -20.33 15.45
C THR A 290 -23.33 -19.97 16.73
N ALA A 291 -22.64 -19.51 17.77
CA ALA A 291 -23.17 -19.26 19.10
C ALA A 291 -22.75 -17.90 19.69
N ILE A 292 -22.62 -16.89 18.85
CA ILE A 292 -22.29 -15.53 19.32
C ILE A 292 -23.47 -14.98 20.13
N PRO A 293 -23.26 -14.58 21.41
CA PRO A 293 -24.31 -13.99 22.21
C PRO A 293 -24.86 -12.69 21.59
N ALA A 294 -26.19 -12.49 21.72
CA ALA A 294 -26.87 -11.33 21.13
C ALA A 294 -26.37 -9.98 21.67
N ASP A 295 -25.84 -9.95 22.89
CA ASP A 295 -25.34 -8.77 23.58
C ASP A 295 -23.80 -8.58 23.47
N LYS A 296 -23.15 -9.37 22.64
CA LYS A 296 -21.69 -9.31 22.45
C LYS A 296 -21.30 -9.15 20.99
N GLU A 297 -20.08 -8.66 20.78
CA GLU A 297 -19.47 -8.48 19.46
C GLU A 297 -18.17 -9.25 19.34
N GLY A 298 -17.91 -9.79 18.16
CA GLY A 298 -16.65 -10.44 17.85
C GLY A 298 -15.56 -9.40 17.53
N LEU A 299 -14.39 -9.57 18.14
CA LEU A 299 -13.28 -8.62 18.04
C LEU A 299 -11.95 -9.25 17.62
N ASP A 300 -11.89 -10.59 17.57
CA ASP A 300 -10.72 -11.33 17.08
C ASP A 300 -11.15 -12.77 16.73
N ILE A 301 -10.32 -13.46 15.97
CA ILE A 301 -10.47 -14.90 15.74
C ILE A 301 -10.04 -15.68 16.97
N GLY A 302 -10.67 -16.83 17.20
CA GLY A 302 -10.38 -17.69 18.34
C GLY A 302 -9.23 -18.67 18.09
N GLU A 303 -8.92 -19.45 19.10
CA GLU A 303 -7.81 -20.41 19.09
C GLU A 303 -7.94 -21.46 17.98
N LYS A 304 -9.14 -22.01 17.78
CA LYS A 304 -9.38 -23.02 16.74
C LYS A 304 -9.22 -22.43 15.33
N THR A 305 -9.65 -21.20 15.15
CA THR A 305 -9.49 -20.48 13.88
C THR A 305 -8.02 -20.17 13.61
N ARG A 306 -7.28 -19.75 14.63
CA ARG A 306 -5.83 -19.52 14.50
C ARG A 306 -5.11 -20.77 14.01
N ALA A 307 -5.43 -21.92 14.58
CA ALA A 307 -4.86 -23.21 14.18
C ALA A 307 -5.26 -23.58 12.73
N LEU A 308 -6.53 -23.39 12.37
CA LEU A 308 -7.03 -23.65 11.02
C LEU A 308 -6.32 -22.79 9.98
N PHE A 309 -6.17 -21.52 10.24
CA PHE A 309 -5.51 -20.57 9.31
C PHE A 309 -4.01 -20.86 9.22
N ALA A 310 -3.34 -21.11 10.34
CA ALA A 310 -1.92 -21.45 10.36
C ALA A 310 -1.64 -22.75 9.56
N ASP A 311 -2.49 -23.73 9.67
CA ASP A 311 -2.37 -24.99 8.92
C ASP A 311 -2.49 -24.75 7.40
N ALA A 312 -3.42 -23.90 6.98
CA ALA A 312 -3.58 -23.54 5.57
C ALA A 312 -2.36 -22.78 5.02
N ILE A 313 -1.70 -21.97 5.85
CA ILE A 313 -0.53 -21.16 5.45
C ILE A 313 0.75 -22.00 5.40
N LYS A 314 0.86 -23.02 6.24
CA LYS A 314 2.08 -23.80 6.48
C LYS A 314 2.76 -24.32 5.22
N ASN A 315 2.00 -24.83 4.26
CA ASN A 315 2.53 -25.45 3.04
C ASN A 315 2.40 -24.53 1.81
N ALA A 316 1.98 -23.29 1.99
CA ALA A 316 1.88 -22.32 0.90
C ALA A 316 3.25 -21.98 0.32
N LYS A 317 3.27 -21.69 -0.98
CA LYS A 317 4.47 -21.20 -1.68
C LYS A 317 4.37 -19.69 -1.97
N THR A 318 3.16 -19.17 -2.04
CA THR A 318 2.87 -17.75 -2.19
C THR A 318 1.75 -17.37 -1.22
N VAL A 319 1.96 -16.32 -0.44
CA VAL A 319 0.94 -15.78 0.48
C VAL A 319 0.82 -14.28 0.28
N VAL A 320 -0.41 -13.81 0.10
CA VAL A 320 -0.75 -12.38 0.08
C VAL A 320 -1.69 -12.11 1.25
N TRP A 321 -1.36 -11.14 2.08
CA TRP A 321 -2.15 -10.76 3.25
C TRP A 321 -2.50 -9.27 3.21
N ASN A 322 -3.79 -8.96 3.36
CA ASN A 322 -4.29 -7.59 3.47
C ASN A 322 -5.41 -7.50 4.52
N GLY A 323 -5.16 -6.81 5.60
CA GLY A 323 -6.12 -6.56 6.68
C GLY A 323 -5.93 -7.45 7.91
N PRO A 324 -6.01 -6.87 9.14
CA PRO A 324 -5.82 -7.61 10.38
C PRO A 324 -7.00 -8.54 10.68
N MET A 325 -6.76 -9.52 11.55
CA MET A 325 -7.76 -10.52 11.95
C MET A 325 -8.65 -10.07 13.10
N GLY A 326 -8.26 -9.02 13.79
CA GLY A 326 -8.97 -8.48 14.93
C GLY A 326 -8.47 -7.08 15.29
N VAL A 327 -8.83 -6.61 16.47
CA VAL A 327 -8.41 -5.30 17.02
C VAL A 327 -6.98 -5.43 17.55
N PHE A 328 -6.01 -5.49 16.65
CA PHE A 328 -4.62 -5.81 16.98
C PHE A 328 -3.91 -4.76 17.84
N GLU A 329 -4.44 -3.53 17.91
CA GLU A 329 -3.95 -2.45 18.77
C GLU A 329 -4.18 -2.77 20.25
N ASN A 330 -5.08 -3.71 20.53
CA ASN A 330 -5.37 -4.19 21.89
C ASN A 330 -4.63 -5.50 22.14
N PRO A 331 -3.77 -5.60 23.18
CA PRO A 331 -2.99 -6.82 23.45
C PRO A 331 -3.84 -8.09 23.61
N THR A 332 -5.04 -7.97 24.21
CA THR A 332 -5.95 -9.09 24.40
C THR A 332 -6.56 -9.57 23.07
N LEU A 333 -6.72 -8.67 22.10
CA LEU A 333 -7.38 -8.90 20.82
C LEU A 333 -6.40 -9.02 19.65
N ALA A 334 -5.10 -9.07 19.92
CA ALA A 334 -4.05 -9.16 18.90
C ALA A 334 -3.65 -10.59 18.55
N LYS A 335 -4.09 -11.57 19.31
CA LYS A 335 -3.63 -12.98 19.18
C LYS A 335 -3.86 -13.57 17.78
N GLY A 336 -4.98 -13.23 17.16
CA GLY A 336 -5.29 -13.70 15.81
C GLY A 336 -4.35 -13.14 14.76
N THR A 337 -4.09 -11.85 14.80
CA THR A 337 -3.17 -11.16 13.89
C THR A 337 -1.73 -11.65 14.11
N ILE A 338 -1.32 -11.83 15.37
CA ILE A 338 -0.01 -12.40 15.71
C ILE A 338 0.13 -13.80 15.12
N ALA A 339 -0.90 -14.64 15.26
CA ALA A 339 -0.85 -16.02 14.76
C ALA A 339 -0.69 -16.08 13.25
N VAL A 340 -1.38 -15.20 12.51
CA VAL A 340 -1.22 -15.11 11.05
C VAL A 340 0.18 -14.62 10.68
N ALA A 341 0.67 -13.57 11.32
CA ALA A 341 2.03 -13.06 11.09
C ALA A 341 3.10 -14.13 11.39
N GLN A 342 2.93 -14.87 12.48
CA GLN A 342 3.83 -15.97 12.86
C GLN A 342 3.79 -17.09 11.82
N ALA A 343 2.61 -17.45 11.32
CA ALA A 343 2.48 -18.48 10.29
C ALA A 343 3.17 -18.07 8.98
N LEU A 344 3.08 -16.80 8.59
CA LEU A 344 3.82 -16.28 7.45
C LEU A 344 5.33 -16.35 7.69
N ALA A 345 5.78 -15.94 8.87
CA ALA A 345 7.19 -15.93 9.24
C ALA A 345 7.80 -17.35 9.27
N ASP A 346 7.02 -18.33 9.67
CA ASP A 346 7.47 -19.74 9.77
C ASP A 346 7.38 -20.48 8.43
N SER A 347 6.72 -19.92 7.43
CA SER A 347 6.58 -20.54 6.11
C SER A 347 7.80 -20.27 5.22
N ASP A 348 8.02 -21.15 4.23
CA ASP A 348 9.01 -20.95 3.18
C ASP A 348 8.43 -20.20 1.98
N ALA A 349 7.24 -19.65 2.10
CA ALA A 349 6.54 -18.96 1.02
C ALA A 349 7.15 -17.60 0.73
N VAL A 350 6.91 -17.13 -0.50
CA VAL A 350 6.99 -15.70 -0.81
C VAL A 350 5.80 -15.04 -0.12
N THR A 351 6.06 -14.19 0.85
CA THR A 351 5.03 -13.54 1.67
C THR A 351 4.95 -12.06 1.36
N ILE A 352 3.75 -11.61 1.02
CA ILE A 352 3.46 -10.23 0.63
C ILE A 352 2.38 -9.69 1.55
N VAL A 353 2.68 -8.58 2.22
CA VAL A 353 1.73 -7.88 3.09
C VAL A 353 1.41 -6.53 2.46
N GLY A 354 0.13 -6.27 2.24
CA GLY A 354 -0.37 -5.01 1.69
C GLY A 354 -1.39 -4.36 2.62
N GLY A 355 -1.53 -3.03 2.51
CA GLY A 355 -2.43 -2.25 3.34
C GLY A 355 -1.76 -1.68 4.58
N GLY A 356 -2.21 -0.49 4.99
CA GLY A 356 -1.60 0.25 6.11
C GLY A 356 -1.69 -0.47 7.45
N ASP A 357 -2.85 -1.05 7.75
CA ASP A 357 -3.07 -1.75 9.03
C ASP A 357 -2.26 -3.04 9.13
N SER A 358 -2.18 -3.82 8.05
CA SER A 358 -1.40 -5.05 8.02
C SER A 358 0.09 -4.78 8.13
N ALA A 359 0.59 -3.77 7.42
CA ALA A 359 1.99 -3.33 7.51
C ALA A 359 2.31 -2.83 8.92
N ALA A 360 1.45 -2.01 9.50
CA ALA A 360 1.60 -1.53 10.86
C ALA A 360 1.59 -2.68 11.87
N ALA A 361 0.69 -3.65 11.70
CA ALA A 361 0.64 -4.83 12.54
C ALA A 361 1.95 -5.64 12.49
N CYS A 362 2.50 -5.88 11.30
CA CYS A 362 3.77 -6.57 11.14
C CYS A 362 4.93 -5.83 11.83
N GLU A 363 4.98 -4.51 11.70
CA GLU A 363 6.01 -3.70 12.33
C GLU A 363 5.87 -3.67 13.86
N GLN A 364 4.67 -3.41 14.36
CA GLN A 364 4.39 -3.33 15.81
C GLN A 364 4.61 -4.67 16.51
N LEU A 365 4.28 -5.77 15.85
CA LEU A 365 4.38 -7.11 16.41
C LEU A 365 5.76 -7.76 16.17
N GLY A 366 6.68 -7.05 15.50
CA GLY A 366 8.07 -7.50 15.35
C GLY A 366 8.30 -8.53 14.24
N PHE A 367 7.41 -8.63 13.25
CA PHE A 367 7.51 -9.62 12.16
C PHE A 367 8.02 -9.05 10.84
N ALA A 368 8.26 -7.73 10.75
CA ALA A 368 8.58 -7.07 9.48
C ALA A 368 9.78 -7.70 8.74
N ASP A 369 10.83 -8.06 9.46
CA ASP A 369 12.06 -8.64 8.87
C ASP A 369 11.86 -10.07 8.33
N LYS A 370 10.79 -10.73 8.72
CA LYS A 370 10.48 -12.11 8.33
C LYS A 370 9.49 -12.20 7.17
N ILE A 371 8.98 -11.07 6.70
CA ILE A 371 8.08 -10.97 5.56
C ILE A 371 8.89 -10.63 4.32
N THR A 372 8.65 -11.34 3.20
CA THR A 372 9.39 -11.13 1.96
C THR A 372 9.23 -9.71 1.44
N HIS A 373 8.00 -9.20 1.44
CA HIS A 373 7.70 -7.84 0.98
C HIS A 373 6.52 -7.24 1.73
N ILE A 374 6.74 -6.09 2.35
CA ILE A 374 5.67 -5.27 2.91
C ILE A 374 5.47 -4.10 1.96
N SER A 375 4.31 -4.07 1.30
CA SER A 375 3.99 -3.01 0.34
C SER A 375 3.81 -1.67 1.05
N THR A 376 4.41 -0.64 0.49
CA THR A 376 4.24 0.75 0.94
C THR A 376 3.01 1.41 0.31
N GLY A 377 2.30 0.67 -0.55
CA GLY A 377 1.32 1.24 -1.47
C GLY A 377 -0.05 1.59 -0.87
N GLY A 378 -0.41 1.09 0.30
CA GLY A 378 -1.74 1.35 0.87
C GLY A 378 -2.88 1.06 -0.12
N GLY A 379 -3.59 2.11 -0.54
CA GLY A 379 -4.67 1.99 -1.52
C GLY A 379 -4.22 1.48 -2.90
N ALA A 380 -3.01 1.80 -3.32
CA ALA A 380 -2.46 1.28 -4.58
C ALA A 380 -2.26 -0.23 -4.51
N SER A 381 -1.80 -0.77 -3.37
CA SER A 381 -1.68 -2.21 -3.17
C SER A 381 -3.04 -2.90 -3.27
N LEU A 382 -4.06 -2.31 -2.67
CA LEU A 382 -5.41 -2.86 -2.70
C LEU A 382 -5.97 -2.89 -4.12
N GLU A 383 -5.86 -1.78 -4.87
CA GLU A 383 -6.29 -1.72 -6.27
C GLU A 383 -5.51 -2.67 -7.17
N PHE A 384 -4.22 -2.86 -6.88
CA PHE A 384 -3.42 -3.87 -7.58
C PHE A 384 -3.98 -5.28 -7.35
N LEU A 385 -4.34 -5.62 -6.12
CA LEU A 385 -4.97 -6.90 -5.77
C LEU A 385 -6.38 -7.06 -6.38
N GLU A 386 -7.08 -5.95 -6.62
CA GLU A 386 -8.35 -5.95 -7.36
C GLU A 386 -8.19 -6.26 -8.84
N GLY A 387 -6.96 -6.30 -9.35
CA GLY A 387 -6.66 -6.51 -10.75
C GLY A 387 -6.83 -5.26 -11.60
N LEU A 388 -6.95 -4.09 -10.98
CA LEU A 388 -7.09 -2.83 -11.69
C LEU A 388 -5.76 -2.38 -12.27
N GLU A 389 -5.84 -1.69 -13.42
CA GLU A 389 -4.70 -1.01 -14.00
C GLU A 389 -4.39 0.24 -13.19
N LEU A 390 -3.13 0.38 -12.75
CA LEU A 390 -2.68 1.56 -12.03
C LEU A 390 -2.13 2.58 -13.02
N PRO A 391 -2.73 3.78 -13.14
CA PRO A 391 -2.29 4.78 -14.12
C PRO A 391 -0.81 5.14 -14.04
N GLY A 392 -0.28 5.26 -12.82
CA GLY A 392 1.14 5.58 -12.59
C GLY A 392 2.11 4.45 -12.95
N ILE A 393 1.62 3.26 -13.20
CA ILE A 393 2.39 2.12 -13.69
C ILE A 393 2.14 1.91 -15.18
N ALA A 394 0.88 1.97 -15.60
CA ALA A 394 0.50 1.78 -17.01
C ALA A 394 1.19 2.77 -17.95
N CYS A 395 1.45 3.99 -17.49
CA CYS A 395 2.14 5.03 -18.26
C CYS A 395 3.63 4.77 -18.49
N LEU A 396 4.23 3.80 -17.76
CA LEU A 396 5.65 3.48 -17.88
C LEU A 396 5.92 2.56 -19.07
N GLN A 397 7.10 2.71 -19.65
CA GLN A 397 7.51 1.92 -20.80
C GLN A 397 7.67 0.44 -20.44
N ASP A 398 7.17 -0.42 -21.32
CA ASP A 398 7.37 -1.85 -21.21
C ASP A 398 8.81 -2.23 -21.56
N LYS A 399 9.32 -3.26 -20.88
CA LYS A 399 10.66 -3.80 -21.11
C LYS A 399 10.65 -4.81 -22.25
#